data_84a86c5c6e3cf7d14e3118099af7a201
#
_entry.id   84a86c5c6e3cf7d14e3118099af7a201
#
_cell.length_a   1.000
_cell.length_b   1.000
_cell.length_c   1.000
_cell.angle_alpha   90.00
_cell.angle_beta   90.00
_cell.angle_gamma   90.00
#
_symmetry.space_group_name_H-M   'P 1'
#
loop_
_entity.id
_entity.type
_entity.pdbx_description
1 polymer ?
#
loop_
_entity_poly.entity_id
_entity_poly.type
_entity_poly.pdbx_seq_one_letter_code
_entity_poly.pdbx_strand_id
1 'polypeptide(L)'
;MYHIRYTMSMNDSLKILPARFFKTASGTEPVREWLKDLDKDDSRVIGGDIRTAEYGWPIGLPVCRSIKGYRDLWEVRSRISDGRTARVIFHISGGEMILLHGLIKKTQQTPQQDLELADKRRREYESNA
;
A
#
# COMPACT_ATOMS: atom_id res chain seq x y z
N MET A 1 -14.02 -13.69 29.49
CA MET A 1 -13.98 -13.82 28.28
C MET A 1 -13.35 -12.73 27.50
N TYR A 2 -13.12 -12.86 26.30
CA TYR A 2 -12.58 -11.86 25.63
C TYR A 2 -13.53 -11.05 25.01
N HIS A 3 -13.29 -9.86 24.70
CA HIS A 3 -14.19 -9.05 24.09
C HIS A 3 -13.56 -8.42 22.92
N ILE A 4 -14.35 -7.67 22.16
CA ILE A 4 -13.96 -7.16 20.88
C ILE A 4 -12.71 -6.35 20.91
N ARG A 5 -12.57 -5.48 21.86
CA ARG A 5 -11.39 -4.65 21.96
C ARG A 5 -10.12 -5.46 22.13
N TYR A 6 -10.20 -6.49 22.96
CA TYR A 6 -9.08 -7.36 23.20
C TYR A 6 -8.72 -8.12 21.94
N THR A 7 -9.72 -8.57 21.20
CA THR A 7 -9.53 -9.26 19.94
C THR A 7 -8.86 -8.38 18.89
N MET A 8 -9.27 -7.12 18.81
CA MET A 8 -8.65 -6.19 17.86
C MET A 8 -7.18 -5.97 18.17
N SER A 9 -6.84 -5.84 19.44
CA SER A 9 -5.46 -5.70 19.84
C SER A 9 -4.63 -6.92 19.42
N MET A 10 -5.19 -8.11 19.58
CA MET A 10 -4.52 -9.33 19.15
C MET A 10 -4.37 -9.37 17.62
N ASN A 11 -5.38 -8.93 16.89
CA ASN A 11 -5.30 -8.90 15.43
C ASN A 11 -4.17 -8.00 14.96
N ASP A 12 -4.01 -6.84 15.55
CA ASP A 12 -2.93 -5.94 15.19
C ASP A 12 -1.56 -6.55 15.45
N SER A 13 -1.43 -7.29 16.55
CA SER A 13 -0.15 -7.90 16.87
C SER A 13 0.19 -9.08 15.98
N LEU A 14 -0.78 -9.60 15.21
CA LEU A 14 -0.53 -10.70 14.28
C LEU A 14 -0.12 -10.23 12.90
N LYS A 15 -0.12 -8.94 12.63
CA LYS A 15 0.34 -8.42 11.34
C LYS A 15 1.84 -8.64 11.22
N ILE A 16 2.23 -9.27 10.12
CA ILE A 16 3.64 -9.53 9.85
C ILE A 16 4.31 -8.28 9.29
N LEU A 17 3.58 -7.53 8.45
CA LEU A 17 4.11 -6.33 7.82
C LEU A 17 3.07 -5.22 7.87
N PRO A 18 2.91 -4.56 9.03
CA PRO A 18 1.87 -3.53 9.17
C PRO A 18 2.09 -2.35 8.22
N ALA A 19 1.01 -1.83 7.67
CA ALA A 19 1.06 -0.72 6.73
C ALA A 19 1.05 0.62 7.45
N ARG A 20 1.77 1.57 6.88
CA ARG A 20 1.83 2.94 7.37
C ARG A 20 1.78 3.87 6.17
N PHE A 21 1.02 4.95 6.25
CA PHE A 21 0.98 5.93 5.17
C PHE A 21 2.23 6.81 5.17
N PHE A 22 2.86 6.93 4.00
CA PHE A 22 3.92 7.91 3.84
C PHE A 22 3.35 9.30 4.05
N LYS A 23 4.07 10.14 4.78
CA LYS A 23 3.68 11.51 5.07
C LYS A 23 4.70 12.45 4.45
N THR A 24 4.21 13.45 3.70
CA THR A 24 5.09 14.46 3.10
C THR A 24 5.60 15.42 4.16
N ALA A 25 6.56 16.26 3.78
CA ALA A 25 7.12 17.26 4.69
C ALA A 25 6.05 18.21 5.24
N SER A 26 5.00 18.47 4.46
CA SER A 26 3.91 19.34 4.89
C SER A 26 2.87 18.62 5.76
N GLY A 27 3.04 17.32 5.99
CA GLY A 27 2.13 16.55 6.83
C GLY A 27 0.99 15.86 6.09
N THR A 28 0.97 15.93 4.78
CA THR A 28 -0.05 15.27 3.97
C THR A 28 0.28 13.79 3.82
N GLU A 29 -0.76 12.95 3.83
CA GLU A 29 -0.62 11.52 3.60
C GLU A 29 -1.27 11.18 2.25
N PRO A 30 -0.51 11.18 1.14
CA PRO A 30 -1.08 11.09 -0.19
C PRO A 30 -1.93 9.85 -0.44
N VAL A 31 -1.48 8.67 0.00
CA VAL A 31 -2.25 7.45 -0.24
C VAL A 31 -3.54 7.46 0.57
N ARG A 32 -3.51 7.97 1.79
CA ARG A 32 -4.71 8.09 2.60
C ARG A 32 -5.75 8.97 1.92
N GLU A 33 -5.30 10.15 1.44
CA GLU A 33 -6.22 11.07 0.76
C GLU A 33 -6.75 10.46 -0.53
N TRP A 34 -5.89 9.77 -1.27
CA TRP A 34 -6.30 9.11 -2.50
C TRP A 34 -7.39 8.05 -2.23
N LEU A 35 -7.21 7.26 -1.18
CA LEU A 35 -8.21 6.24 -0.81
C LEU A 35 -9.54 6.88 -0.41
N LYS A 36 -9.50 8.01 0.28
CA LYS A 36 -10.72 8.70 0.70
C LYS A 36 -11.50 9.27 -0.46
N ASP A 37 -10.84 9.59 -1.57
CA ASP A 37 -11.49 10.18 -2.73
C ASP A 37 -12.08 9.13 -3.69
N LEU A 38 -11.81 7.86 -3.47
CA LEU A 38 -12.33 6.79 -4.32
C LEU A 38 -13.74 6.39 -3.91
N ASP A 39 -14.44 5.72 -4.83
CA ASP A 39 -15.70 5.05 -4.49
C ASP A 39 -15.47 4.16 -3.28
N LYS A 40 -16.45 4.13 -2.40
CA LYS A 40 -16.36 3.39 -1.16
C LYS A 40 -16.07 1.90 -1.39
N ASP A 41 -16.71 1.31 -2.40
CA ASP A 41 -16.50 -0.11 -2.70
C ASP A 41 -15.08 -0.36 -3.20
N ASP A 42 -14.56 0.51 -4.06
CA ASP A 42 -13.21 0.38 -4.58
C ASP A 42 -12.19 0.53 -3.46
N SER A 43 -12.38 1.52 -2.61
CA SER A 43 -11.51 1.75 -1.47
C SER A 43 -11.48 0.56 -0.52
N ARG A 44 -12.65 -0.06 -0.33
CA ARG A 44 -12.76 -1.24 0.54
C ARG A 44 -11.99 -2.43 -0.02
N VAL A 45 -12.06 -2.65 -1.33
CA VAL A 45 -11.31 -3.73 -1.99
C VAL A 45 -9.82 -3.49 -1.82
N ILE A 46 -9.37 -2.27 -2.09
CA ILE A 46 -7.94 -1.93 -1.97
C ILE A 46 -7.46 -2.12 -0.54
N GLY A 47 -8.22 -1.62 0.42
CA GLY A 47 -7.89 -1.78 1.84
C GLY A 47 -7.82 -3.24 2.26
N GLY A 48 -8.72 -4.07 1.72
CA GLY A 48 -8.72 -5.50 1.98
C GLY A 48 -7.47 -6.19 1.45
N ASP A 49 -7.01 -5.80 0.26
CA ASP A 49 -5.81 -6.38 -0.32
C ASP A 49 -4.55 -5.93 0.42
N ILE A 50 -4.52 -4.68 0.87
CA ILE A 50 -3.43 -4.21 1.73
C ILE A 50 -3.39 -5.04 3.01
N ARG A 51 -4.55 -5.28 3.61
CA ARG A 51 -4.63 -6.09 4.83
C ARG A 51 -4.16 -7.51 4.57
N THR A 52 -4.51 -8.09 3.42
CA THR A 52 -4.03 -9.41 3.06
C THR A 52 -2.49 -9.44 3.04
N ALA A 53 -1.88 -8.39 2.50
CA ALA A 53 -0.42 -8.30 2.49
C ALA A 53 0.14 -8.12 3.89
N GLU A 54 -0.52 -7.33 4.74
CA GLU A 54 -0.07 -7.12 6.11
C GLU A 54 0.03 -8.43 6.91
N TYR A 55 -0.96 -9.29 6.75
CA TYR A 55 -1.03 -10.54 7.51
C TYR A 55 -0.29 -11.69 6.84
N GLY A 56 -0.18 -11.67 5.52
CA GLY A 56 0.36 -12.80 4.76
C GLY A 56 1.75 -12.64 4.20
N TRP A 57 2.41 -11.52 4.47
CA TRP A 57 3.73 -11.27 3.87
C TRP A 57 4.74 -12.35 4.25
N PRO A 58 5.59 -12.83 3.32
CA PRO A 58 5.62 -12.42 1.92
C PRO A 58 4.52 -13.09 1.12
N ILE A 59 3.91 -12.32 0.22
CA ILE A 59 2.83 -12.81 -0.62
C ILE A 59 3.08 -12.33 -2.05
N GLY A 60 2.89 -13.21 -3.02
CA GLY A 60 3.15 -12.91 -4.41
C GLY A 60 1.89 -12.58 -5.19
N LEU A 61 1.99 -12.68 -6.50
CA LEU A 61 0.85 -12.45 -7.37
C LEU A 61 -0.30 -13.39 -7.01
N PRO A 62 -1.53 -12.97 -7.19
CA PRO A 62 -1.94 -11.73 -7.86
C PRO A 62 -1.95 -10.48 -6.97
N VAL A 63 -1.70 -10.61 -5.67
CA VAL A 63 -1.84 -9.50 -4.73
C VAL A 63 -0.63 -8.57 -4.74
N CYS A 64 0.57 -9.11 -4.63
CA CYS A 64 1.78 -8.30 -4.55
C CYS A 64 2.81 -8.68 -5.59
N ARG A 65 3.59 -7.69 -6.01
CA ARG A 65 4.65 -7.88 -6.99
C ARG A 65 5.77 -6.88 -6.73
N SER A 66 7.04 -7.34 -6.87
CA SER A 66 8.16 -6.43 -6.81
C SER A 66 8.25 -5.65 -8.12
N ILE A 67 8.75 -4.42 -8.06
CA ILE A 67 8.89 -3.56 -9.22
C ILE A 67 10.33 -3.58 -9.69
N LYS A 68 10.55 -4.05 -10.94
CA LYS A 68 11.88 -4.14 -11.49
C LYS A 68 12.44 -2.75 -11.78
N GLY A 69 13.74 -2.60 -11.58
CA GLY A 69 14.43 -1.36 -11.89
C GLY A 69 14.39 -0.33 -10.77
N TYR A 70 13.71 -0.63 -9.68
CA TYR A 70 13.64 0.27 -8.53
C TYR A 70 13.98 -0.50 -7.27
N ARG A 71 14.81 0.08 -6.44
CA ARG A 71 15.25 -0.56 -5.22
C ARG A 71 14.11 -0.59 -4.20
N ASP A 72 13.81 -1.79 -3.73
CA ASP A 72 12.84 -2.00 -2.65
C ASP A 72 11.46 -1.38 -2.87
N LEU A 73 10.99 -1.39 -4.12
CA LEU A 73 9.62 -0.99 -4.41
C LEU A 73 8.78 -2.21 -4.78
N TRP A 74 7.59 -2.23 -4.25
CA TRP A 74 6.61 -3.29 -4.44
C TRP A 74 5.27 -2.66 -4.75
N GLU A 75 4.34 -3.42 -5.28
CA GLU A 75 2.97 -2.93 -5.44
C GLU A 75 1.95 -3.95 -4.95
N VAL A 76 0.88 -3.44 -4.35
CA VAL A 76 -0.33 -4.20 -4.06
C VAL A 76 -1.28 -3.94 -5.22
N ARG A 77 -1.79 -5.00 -5.84
CA ARG A 77 -2.66 -4.90 -7.01
C ARG A 77 -4.07 -5.31 -6.60
N SER A 78 -5.04 -4.48 -6.96
CA SER A 78 -6.45 -4.73 -6.63
C SER A 78 -7.31 -4.61 -7.86
N ARG A 79 -8.18 -5.58 -8.08
CA ARG A 79 -9.16 -5.49 -9.15
C ARG A 79 -10.37 -4.74 -8.61
N ILE A 80 -10.66 -3.62 -9.22
CA ILE A 80 -11.77 -2.78 -8.80
C ILE A 80 -12.79 -2.66 -9.94
N SER A 81 -13.80 -1.81 -9.76
CA SER A 81 -14.89 -1.66 -10.69
C SER A 81 -14.42 -1.33 -12.10
N ASP A 82 -15.25 -1.68 -13.10
CA ASP A 82 -15.05 -1.35 -14.51
C ASP A 82 -13.77 -1.94 -15.13
N GLY A 83 -13.33 -3.08 -14.62
CA GLY A 83 -12.15 -3.75 -15.18
C GLY A 83 -10.84 -3.03 -14.93
N ARG A 84 -10.84 -2.08 -13.98
CA ARG A 84 -9.63 -1.33 -13.66
C ARG A 84 -8.80 -2.04 -12.60
N THR A 85 -7.53 -1.77 -12.60
CA THR A 85 -6.62 -2.26 -11.57
C THR A 85 -6.08 -1.08 -10.78
N ALA A 86 -6.27 -1.13 -9.48
CA ALA A 86 -5.64 -0.17 -8.57
C ALA A 86 -4.29 -0.73 -8.15
N ARG A 87 -3.32 0.16 -8.01
CA ARG A 87 -1.99 -0.22 -7.55
C ARG A 87 -1.56 0.71 -6.46
N VAL A 88 -1.11 0.14 -5.34
CA VAL A 88 -0.53 0.92 -4.26
C VAL A 88 0.94 0.52 -4.17
N ILE A 89 1.81 1.47 -4.46
CA ILE A 89 3.26 1.23 -4.44
C ILE A 89 3.77 1.46 -3.03
N PHE A 90 4.55 0.51 -2.53
CA PHE A 90 5.06 0.59 -1.17
C PHE A 90 6.52 0.18 -1.10
N HIS A 91 7.14 0.55 0.01
CA HIS A 91 8.51 0.24 0.36
C HIS A 91 8.49 -0.43 1.72
N ILE A 92 9.40 -1.34 1.96
CA ILE A 92 9.50 -2.02 3.25
C ILE A 92 10.62 -1.38 4.06
N SER A 93 10.30 -0.91 5.24
CA SER A 93 11.28 -0.27 6.12
C SER A 93 10.94 -0.58 7.56
N GLY A 94 11.90 -1.07 8.31
CA GLY A 94 11.71 -1.34 9.73
C GLY A 94 10.57 -2.28 10.05
N GLY A 95 10.31 -3.24 9.17
CA GLY A 95 9.23 -4.21 9.37
C GLY A 95 7.85 -3.66 9.04
N GLU A 96 7.78 -2.56 8.32
CA GLU A 96 6.50 -1.93 7.93
C GLU A 96 6.41 -1.72 6.42
N MET A 97 5.17 -1.74 5.90
CA MET A 97 4.87 -1.35 4.52
C MET A 97 4.64 0.14 4.50
N ILE A 98 5.50 0.89 3.85
CA ILE A 98 5.32 2.33 3.74
C ILE A 98 4.58 2.61 2.44
N LEU A 99 3.32 3.00 2.52
CA LEU A 99 2.47 3.22 1.36
C LEU A 99 2.80 4.58 0.74
N LEU A 100 3.38 4.54 -0.46
CA LEU A 100 3.97 5.73 -1.09
C LEU A 100 3.07 6.40 -2.10
N HIS A 101 2.38 5.63 -2.93
CA HIS A 101 1.64 6.20 -4.05
C HIS A 101 0.54 5.24 -4.51
N GLY A 102 -0.62 5.79 -4.85
CA GLY A 102 -1.72 4.99 -5.38
C GLY A 102 -2.12 5.48 -6.76
N LEU A 103 -2.50 4.57 -7.64
CA LEU A 103 -2.96 4.90 -8.97
C LEU A 103 -3.93 3.85 -9.49
N ILE A 104 -4.73 4.22 -10.47
CA ILE A 104 -5.69 3.32 -11.10
C ILE A 104 -5.50 3.38 -12.61
N LYS A 105 -5.31 2.22 -13.23
CA LYS A 105 -5.15 2.12 -14.67
C LYS A 105 -5.82 0.86 -15.17
N LYS A 106 -6.21 0.86 -16.44
CA LYS A 106 -6.69 -0.33 -17.11
C LYS A 106 -5.55 -1.14 -17.72
N THR A 107 -4.39 -0.51 -17.90
CA THR A 107 -3.25 -1.15 -18.52
C THR A 107 -2.51 -2.04 -17.54
N GLN A 108 -1.72 -2.97 -18.08
CA GLN A 108 -0.98 -3.93 -17.25
C GLN A 108 0.24 -3.29 -16.56
N GLN A 109 0.82 -2.28 -17.19
CA GLN A 109 2.06 -1.70 -16.69
C GLN A 109 1.79 -0.42 -15.91
N THR A 110 2.57 -0.22 -14.85
CA THR A 110 2.54 1.02 -14.09
C THR A 110 3.36 2.07 -14.85
N PRO A 111 2.77 3.25 -15.11
CA PRO A 111 3.50 4.29 -15.86
C PRO A 111 4.78 4.73 -15.15
N GLN A 112 5.76 5.08 -15.96
CA GLN A 112 7.08 5.49 -15.47
C GLN A 112 6.99 6.66 -14.50
N GLN A 113 6.16 7.66 -14.79
CA GLN A 113 6.05 8.82 -13.92
C GLN A 113 5.51 8.47 -12.53
N ASP A 114 4.64 7.47 -12.43
CA ASP A 114 4.13 7.01 -11.15
C ASP A 114 5.22 6.29 -10.36
N LEU A 115 6.03 5.50 -11.06
CA LEU A 115 7.17 4.82 -10.43
C LEU A 115 8.20 5.82 -9.93
N GLU A 116 8.47 6.85 -10.70
CA GLU A 116 9.44 7.88 -10.31
C GLU A 116 8.96 8.68 -9.10
N LEU A 117 7.67 8.97 -9.04
CA LEU A 117 7.10 9.65 -7.89
C LEU A 117 7.21 8.79 -6.63
N ALA A 118 6.86 7.51 -6.76
CA ALA A 118 6.98 6.58 -5.63
C ALA A 118 8.43 6.48 -5.15
N ASP A 119 9.37 6.39 -6.09
CA ASP A 119 10.78 6.29 -5.75
C ASP A 119 11.29 7.55 -5.07
N LYS A 120 10.83 8.71 -5.51
CA LYS A 120 11.17 9.98 -4.87
C LYS A 120 10.68 9.99 -3.42
N ARG A 121 9.46 9.54 -3.20
CA ARG A 121 8.90 9.47 -1.85
C ARG A 121 9.63 8.47 -0.97
N ARG A 122 10.06 7.34 -1.55
CA ARG A 122 10.89 6.38 -0.81
C ARG A 122 12.18 7.04 -0.34
N ARG A 123 12.84 7.78 -1.21
CA ARG A 123 14.07 8.49 -0.84
C ARG A 123 13.82 9.52 0.26
N GLU A 124 12.72 10.25 0.15
CA GLU A 124 12.34 11.21 1.20
C GLU A 124 12.12 10.51 2.54
N TYR A 125 11.42 9.38 2.51
CA TYR A 125 11.17 8.61 3.72
C TYR A 125 12.48 8.15 4.35
N GLU A 126 13.38 7.61 3.55
CA GLU A 126 14.67 7.11 4.05
C GLU A 126 15.54 8.21 4.63
N SER A 127 15.52 9.38 4.03
CA SER A 127 16.37 10.47 4.52
C SER A 127 15.83 11.09 5.80
N ASN A 128 14.55 10.90 6.11
CA ASN A 128 13.93 11.43 7.32
C ASN A 128 13.74 10.38 8.42
N ALA A 129 14.17 9.18 8.15
CA ALA A 129 14.00 8.07 9.09
C ALA A 129 15.08 8.05 10.17
#